data_6b71c0edc3d1b9f8646f84267d22e53b
#
_entry.id   6b71c0edc3d1b9f8646f84267d22e53b
#
_cell.length_a   1.000
_cell.length_b   1.000
_cell.length_c   1.000
_cell.angle_alpha   90.00
_cell.angle_beta   90.00
_cell.angle_gamma   90.00
#
_symmetry.space_group_name_H-M   'P 1'
#
loop_
_entity.id
_entity.type
_entity.pdbx_description
1 polymer ?
#
loop_
_entity_poly.entity_id
_entity_poly.type
_entity_poly.pdbx_seq_one_letter_code
_entity_poly.pdbx_strand_id
1 'polypeptide(L)'
;MILFLNWFNYSLVLFFVIISFFHHNYDYGWDISFYNEITFFFPALILVIWLFKAYSRWRKLKLLRNQEGFKITYQGWKKSLFNEMLPHFFYIIIVVQLLLFINHTLLFISVIGLLIIEGIIFLEKGKSEFKLVISPNTIIIVNHQPHFIFWENVKTITFQYNGVIISMKNNKQHFIDELDFLNYEKWKNRIENQAISKGIYVQK
;
A
#
# COMPACT_ATOMS: atom_id res chain seq x y z
N MET A 1 -8.38 -6.10 -4.37
CA MET A 1 -9.22 -5.12 -3.67
C MET A 1 -8.46 -3.83 -3.32
N ILE A 2 -7.35 -3.85 -2.59
CA ILE A 2 -6.65 -2.61 -2.16
C ILE A 2 -6.02 -1.83 -3.34
N LEU A 3 -5.46 -2.52 -4.34
CA LEU A 3 -4.98 -1.90 -5.57
C LEU A 3 -6.10 -1.16 -6.31
N PHE A 4 -7.27 -1.78 -6.39
CA PHE A 4 -8.47 -1.18 -6.97
C PHE A 4 -8.90 0.07 -6.18
N LEU A 5 -8.91 0.01 -4.83
CA LEU A 5 -9.22 1.15 -3.97
C LEU A 5 -8.24 2.31 -4.15
N ASN A 6 -6.94 2.02 -4.37
CA ASN A 6 -5.96 3.07 -4.67
C ASN A 6 -6.25 3.75 -6.00
N TRP A 7 -6.44 2.98 -7.07
CA TRP A 7 -6.78 3.53 -8.38
C TRP A 7 -8.07 4.32 -8.36
N PHE A 8 -9.11 3.79 -7.70
CA PHE A 8 -10.39 4.47 -7.53
C PHE A 8 -10.22 5.82 -6.79
N ASN A 9 -9.43 5.82 -5.71
CA ASN A 9 -9.17 7.02 -4.94
C ASN A 9 -8.42 8.09 -5.77
N TYR A 10 -7.39 7.69 -6.53
CA TYR A 10 -6.68 8.61 -7.41
C TYR A 10 -7.57 9.17 -8.52
N SER A 11 -8.43 8.33 -9.10
CA SER A 11 -9.39 8.77 -10.11
C SER A 11 -10.40 9.76 -9.55
N LEU A 12 -10.90 9.55 -8.32
CA LEU A 12 -11.78 10.50 -7.63
C LEU A 12 -11.11 11.86 -7.42
N VAL A 13 -9.84 11.86 -6.96
CA VAL A 13 -9.10 13.11 -6.77
C VAL A 13 -8.90 13.83 -8.09
N LEU A 14 -8.46 13.13 -9.12
CA LEU A 14 -8.26 13.72 -10.45
C LEU A 14 -9.56 14.33 -10.99
N PHE A 15 -10.67 13.59 -10.88
CA PHE A 15 -11.98 14.04 -11.30
C PHE A 15 -12.42 15.30 -10.54
N PHE A 16 -12.19 15.33 -9.22
CA PHE A 16 -12.51 16.46 -8.38
C PHE A 16 -11.68 17.73 -8.75
N VAL A 17 -10.37 17.55 -9.03
CA VAL A 17 -9.49 18.64 -9.50
C VAL A 17 -10.02 19.23 -10.81
N ILE A 18 -10.39 18.35 -11.76
CA ILE A 18 -10.92 18.77 -13.06
C ILE A 18 -12.22 19.58 -12.89
N ILE A 19 -13.16 19.06 -12.09
CA ILE A 19 -14.42 19.76 -11.82
C ILE A 19 -14.17 21.12 -11.17
N SER A 20 -13.30 21.19 -10.16
CA SER A 20 -12.97 22.44 -9.47
C SER A 20 -12.30 23.44 -10.39
N PHE A 21 -11.41 22.99 -11.27
CA PHE A 21 -10.76 23.83 -12.25
C PHE A 21 -11.77 24.45 -13.23
N PHE A 22 -12.66 23.67 -13.79
CA PHE A 22 -13.67 24.18 -14.74
C PHE A 22 -14.71 25.07 -14.07
N HIS A 23 -15.10 24.79 -12.84
CA HIS A 23 -16.03 25.63 -12.10
C HIS A 23 -15.47 27.04 -11.79
N HIS A 24 -14.16 27.13 -11.47
CA HIS A 24 -13.51 28.40 -11.13
C HIS A 24 -13.00 29.21 -12.31
N ASN A 25 -12.82 28.57 -13.48
CA ASN A 25 -12.45 29.29 -14.69
C ASN A 25 -13.69 29.75 -15.43
N TYR A 26 -14.15 30.96 -15.11
CA TYR A 26 -15.34 31.58 -15.72
C TYR A 26 -15.32 31.69 -17.25
N ASP A 27 -14.13 31.68 -17.88
CA ASP A 27 -13.99 31.72 -19.33
C ASP A 27 -14.58 30.49 -20.03
N TYR A 28 -14.75 29.37 -19.31
CA TYR A 28 -15.34 28.13 -19.85
C TYR A 28 -16.85 28.00 -19.59
N GLY A 29 -17.45 28.93 -18.82
CA GLY A 29 -18.90 29.02 -18.63
C GLY A 29 -19.57 27.82 -17.94
N TRP A 30 -18.80 27.01 -17.21
CA TRP A 30 -19.33 25.85 -16.50
C TRP A 30 -19.82 26.25 -15.11
N ASP A 31 -21.09 26.66 -15.04
CA ASP A 31 -21.78 26.74 -13.76
C ASP A 31 -22.28 25.34 -13.38
N ILE A 32 -21.53 24.68 -12.50
CA ILE A 32 -21.86 23.33 -12.06
C ILE A 32 -22.87 23.44 -10.93
N SER A 33 -24.12 23.12 -11.23
CA SER A 33 -25.16 22.97 -10.22
C SER A 33 -24.70 21.94 -9.16
N PHE A 34 -24.97 22.20 -7.89
CA PHE A 34 -24.57 21.35 -6.77
C PHE A 34 -23.06 21.27 -6.51
N TYR A 35 -22.29 22.28 -6.93
CA TYR A 35 -20.84 22.31 -6.66
C TYR A 35 -20.51 22.21 -5.17
N ASN A 36 -21.27 22.88 -4.30
CA ASN A 36 -21.07 22.84 -2.86
C ASN A 36 -21.26 21.42 -2.27
N GLU A 37 -22.24 20.68 -2.74
CA GLU A 37 -22.48 19.31 -2.34
C GLU A 37 -21.34 18.39 -2.83
N ILE A 38 -20.89 18.60 -4.07
CA ILE A 38 -19.75 17.86 -4.63
C ILE A 38 -18.50 18.11 -3.79
N THR A 39 -18.22 19.36 -3.41
CA THR A 39 -17.06 19.72 -2.60
C THR A 39 -17.12 19.18 -1.17
N PHE A 40 -18.28 18.79 -0.68
CA PHE A 40 -18.45 18.10 0.59
C PHE A 40 -18.30 16.57 0.44
N PHE A 41 -19.04 15.96 -0.49
CA PHE A 41 -19.12 14.50 -0.61
C PHE A 41 -17.80 13.86 -1.06
N PHE A 42 -17.06 14.50 -1.98
CA PHE A 42 -15.80 13.91 -2.47
C PHE A 42 -14.73 13.77 -1.40
N PRO A 43 -14.37 14.81 -0.63
CA PRO A 43 -13.42 14.68 0.47
C PRO A 43 -13.88 13.70 1.54
N ALA A 44 -15.17 13.67 1.86
CA ALA A 44 -15.73 12.73 2.82
C ALA A 44 -15.56 11.29 2.35
N LEU A 45 -15.84 11.01 1.07
CA LEU A 45 -15.66 9.69 0.47
C LEU A 45 -14.18 9.28 0.47
N ILE A 46 -13.29 10.18 0.10
CA ILE A 46 -11.85 9.98 0.13
C ILE A 46 -11.39 9.63 1.55
N LEU A 47 -11.85 10.37 2.54
CA LEU A 47 -11.54 10.13 3.96
C LEU A 47 -11.98 8.73 4.39
N VAL A 48 -13.19 8.33 4.07
CA VAL A 48 -13.73 6.99 4.41
C VAL A 48 -12.87 5.87 3.79
N ILE A 49 -12.50 6.01 2.50
CA ILE A 49 -11.64 5.03 1.81
C ILE A 49 -10.27 4.94 2.51
N TRP A 50 -9.70 6.08 2.90
CA TRP A 50 -8.42 6.15 3.60
C TRP A 50 -8.47 5.50 4.98
N LEU A 51 -9.48 5.84 5.78
CA LEU A 51 -9.66 5.26 7.11
C LEU A 51 -9.82 3.74 7.03
N PHE A 52 -10.57 3.26 6.04
CA PHE A 52 -10.74 1.83 5.80
C PHE A 52 -9.41 1.16 5.43
N LYS A 53 -8.61 1.78 4.55
CA LYS A 53 -7.28 1.30 4.16
C LYS A 53 -6.32 1.24 5.35
N ALA A 54 -6.22 2.32 6.12
CA ALA A 54 -5.39 2.42 7.31
C ALA A 54 -5.81 1.37 8.36
N TYR A 55 -7.09 1.29 8.68
CA TYR A 55 -7.64 0.29 9.61
C TYR A 55 -7.32 -1.14 9.18
N SER A 56 -7.55 -1.47 7.90
CA SER A 56 -7.26 -2.80 7.35
C SER A 56 -5.78 -3.16 7.45
N ARG A 57 -4.88 -2.19 7.18
CA ARG A 57 -3.43 -2.35 7.33
C ARG A 57 -3.05 -2.66 8.76
N TRP A 58 -3.40 -1.77 9.68
CA TRP A 58 -2.98 -1.86 11.09
C TRP A 58 -3.58 -3.06 11.82
N ARG A 59 -4.82 -3.42 11.50
CA ARG A 59 -5.44 -4.66 12.00
C ARG A 59 -4.64 -5.90 11.60
N LYS A 60 -4.25 -6.01 10.33
CA LYS A 60 -3.43 -7.14 9.84
C LYS A 60 -2.05 -7.17 10.47
N LEU A 61 -1.38 -6.02 10.60
CA LEU A 61 -0.09 -5.90 11.25
C LEU A 61 -0.15 -6.32 12.72
N LYS A 62 -1.19 -5.92 13.44
CA LYS A 62 -1.42 -6.33 14.83
C LYS A 62 -1.52 -7.86 14.98
N LEU A 63 -2.21 -8.53 14.05
CA LEU A 63 -2.31 -10.01 14.05
C LEU A 63 -0.97 -10.69 13.77
N LEU A 64 -0.09 -10.06 13.02
CA LEU A 64 1.22 -10.59 12.67
C LEU A 64 2.32 -10.23 13.67
N ARG A 65 2.07 -9.31 14.61
CA ARG A 65 3.08 -8.76 15.51
C ARG A 65 3.85 -9.82 16.28
N ASN A 66 3.15 -10.83 16.80
CA ASN A 66 3.73 -11.89 17.63
C ASN A 66 4.33 -13.05 16.82
N GLN A 67 4.25 -13.02 15.48
CA GLN A 67 4.84 -14.07 14.65
C GLN A 67 6.33 -13.80 14.44
N GLU A 68 7.13 -14.84 14.59
CA GLU A 68 8.55 -14.77 14.24
C GLU A 68 8.75 -14.57 12.74
N GLY A 69 9.66 -13.68 12.38
CA GLY A 69 9.94 -13.38 10.99
C GLY A 69 11.25 -12.63 10.81
N PHE A 70 11.68 -12.53 9.57
CA PHE A 70 12.87 -11.81 9.16
C PHE A 70 12.52 -10.33 8.99
N LYS A 71 13.12 -9.46 9.80
CA LYS A 71 12.85 -8.02 9.78
C LYS A 71 13.26 -7.41 8.45
N ILE A 72 12.55 -6.35 8.05
CA ILE A 72 12.89 -5.57 6.88
C ILE A 72 14.25 -4.89 7.04
N THR A 73 15.03 -4.80 5.98
CA THR A 73 16.27 -4.02 5.95
C THR A 73 15.98 -2.54 5.82
N TYR A 74 17.01 -1.71 5.95
CA TYR A 74 16.87 -0.28 5.66
C TYR A 74 16.51 -0.03 4.18
N GLN A 75 17.08 -0.80 3.26
CA GLN A 75 16.78 -0.67 1.82
C GLN A 75 15.36 -1.11 1.49
N GLY A 76 14.92 -2.26 2.00
CA GLY A 76 13.55 -2.72 1.84
C GLY A 76 12.52 -1.75 2.42
N TRP A 77 12.83 -1.17 3.60
CA TRP A 77 11.98 -0.14 4.22
C TRP A 77 11.93 1.13 3.36
N LYS A 78 13.06 1.62 2.84
CA LYS A 78 13.11 2.79 1.95
C LYS A 78 12.29 2.57 0.68
N LYS A 79 12.37 1.38 0.08
CA LYS A 79 11.57 0.98 -1.09
C LYS A 79 10.07 0.98 -0.78
N SER A 80 9.69 0.42 0.37
CA SER A 80 8.30 0.41 0.84
C SER A 80 7.78 1.81 1.13
N LEU A 81 8.60 2.64 1.75
CA LEU A 81 8.32 4.05 2.03
C LEU A 81 8.06 4.82 0.74
N PHE A 82 8.97 4.70 -0.23
CA PHE A 82 8.85 5.39 -1.51
C PHE A 82 7.56 5.00 -2.24
N ASN A 83 7.25 3.71 -2.30
CA ASN A 83 6.05 3.21 -2.97
C ASN A 83 4.75 3.65 -2.30
N GLU A 84 4.73 3.86 -0.99
CA GLU A 84 3.53 4.24 -0.25
C GLU A 84 3.40 5.76 -0.07
N MET A 85 4.50 6.45 0.24
CA MET A 85 4.49 7.88 0.60
C MET A 85 4.56 8.81 -0.60
N LEU A 86 5.17 8.39 -1.72
CA LEU A 86 5.24 9.24 -2.91
C LEU A 86 3.85 9.60 -3.46
N PRO A 87 2.93 8.66 -3.65
CA PRO A 87 1.56 8.98 -4.04
C PRO A 87 0.84 9.87 -3.02
N HIS A 88 1.09 9.67 -1.71
CA HIS A 88 0.51 10.50 -0.65
C HIS A 88 0.98 11.94 -0.71
N PHE A 89 2.26 12.15 -0.98
CA PHE A 89 2.84 13.47 -1.07
C PHE A 89 2.21 14.28 -2.21
N PHE A 90 2.09 13.68 -3.39
CA PHE A 90 1.37 14.31 -4.51
C PHE A 90 -0.08 14.61 -4.18
N TYR A 91 -0.73 13.69 -3.48
CA TYR A 91 -2.10 13.86 -3.04
C TYR A 91 -2.28 15.06 -2.10
N ILE A 92 -1.38 15.21 -1.11
CA ILE A 92 -1.40 16.34 -0.17
C ILE A 92 -1.21 17.65 -0.94
N ILE A 93 -0.30 17.73 -1.90
CA ILE A 93 -0.08 18.93 -2.71
C ILE A 93 -1.36 19.33 -3.45
N ILE A 94 -2.01 18.36 -4.11
CA ILE A 94 -3.25 18.61 -4.83
C ILE A 94 -4.35 19.08 -3.89
N VAL A 95 -4.52 18.45 -2.74
CA VAL A 95 -5.55 18.83 -1.75
C VAL A 95 -5.26 20.20 -1.17
N VAL A 96 -4.00 20.55 -0.92
CA VAL A 96 -3.62 21.92 -0.48
C VAL A 96 -3.96 22.96 -1.53
N GLN A 97 -3.70 22.68 -2.82
CA GLN A 97 -4.10 23.60 -3.90
C GLN A 97 -5.61 23.78 -3.96
N LEU A 98 -6.38 22.71 -3.76
CA LEU A 98 -7.83 22.77 -3.75
C LEU A 98 -8.40 23.55 -2.56
N LEU A 99 -7.69 23.63 -1.42
CA LEU A 99 -8.10 24.47 -0.28
C LEU A 99 -8.26 25.95 -0.64
N LEU A 100 -7.53 26.43 -1.64
CA LEU A 100 -7.61 27.82 -2.10
C LEU A 100 -8.94 28.13 -2.82
N PHE A 101 -9.67 27.10 -3.26
CA PHE A 101 -10.85 27.22 -4.12
C PHE A 101 -12.15 26.70 -3.49
N ILE A 102 -12.13 26.20 -2.24
CA ILE A 102 -13.26 25.45 -1.68
C ILE A 102 -13.78 26.06 -0.38
N ASN A 103 -15.11 26.15 -0.26
CA ASN A 103 -15.79 26.70 0.90
C ASN A 103 -15.72 25.80 2.16
N HIS A 104 -15.44 24.49 2.04
CA HIS A 104 -15.40 23.53 3.15
C HIS A 104 -13.99 23.32 3.71
N THR A 105 -13.28 24.40 3.99
CA THR A 105 -11.88 24.42 4.43
C THR A 105 -11.60 23.51 5.63
N LEU A 106 -12.51 23.45 6.61
CA LEU A 106 -12.33 22.64 7.83
C LEU A 106 -12.28 21.14 7.52
N LEU A 107 -13.14 20.66 6.61
CA LEU A 107 -13.15 19.25 6.19
C LEU A 107 -11.84 18.86 5.51
N PHE A 108 -11.31 19.70 4.62
CA PHE A 108 -10.04 19.47 3.95
C PHE A 108 -8.85 19.47 4.90
N ILE A 109 -8.80 20.42 5.85
CA ILE A 109 -7.77 20.45 6.90
C ILE A 109 -7.82 19.15 7.71
N SER A 110 -9.01 18.66 8.05
CA SER A 110 -9.17 17.39 8.75
C SER A 110 -8.65 16.21 7.96
N VAL A 111 -8.93 16.15 6.65
CA VAL A 111 -8.40 15.11 5.75
C VAL A 111 -6.87 15.14 5.71
N ILE A 112 -6.28 16.32 5.51
CA ILE A 112 -4.83 16.50 5.49
C ILE A 112 -4.22 16.09 6.83
N GLY A 113 -4.80 16.53 7.94
CA GLY A 113 -4.34 16.20 9.28
C GLY A 113 -4.30 14.68 9.52
N LEU A 114 -5.34 13.97 9.14
CA LEU A 114 -5.40 12.51 9.25
C LEU A 114 -4.39 11.81 8.33
N LEU A 115 -4.16 12.30 7.12
CA LEU A 115 -3.14 11.79 6.22
C LEU A 115 -1.73 11.95 6.79
N ILE A 116 -1.44 13.12 7.38
CA ILE A 116 -0.15 13.39 8.02
C ILE A 116 0.05 12.47 9.23
N ILE A 117 -0.96 12.34 10.09
CA ILE A 117 -0.90 11.45 11.27
C ILE A 117 -0.66 10.01 10.85
N GLU A 118 -1.38 9.50 9.85
CA GLU A 118 -1.18 8.14 9.35
C GLU A 118 0.20 7.96 8.74
N GLY A 119 0.70 8.97 8.02
CA GLY A 119 2.07 8.99 7.49
C GLY A 119 3.13 8.91 8.59
N ILE A 120 3.00 9.66 9.67
CA ILE A 120 3.91 9.62 10.83
C ILE A 120 3.88 8.24 11.48
N ILE A 121 2.69 7.67 11.72
CA ILE A 121 2.54 6.33 12.28
C ILE A 121 3.20 5.29 11.36
N PHE A 122 3.06 5.42 10.04
CA PHE A 122 3.70 4.54 9.08
C PHE A 122 5.23 4.63 9.15
N LEU A 123 5.78 5.83 9.26
CA LEU A 123 7.22 6.06 9.40
C LEU A 123 7.79 5.44 10.68
N GLU A 124 7.14 5.65 11.81
CA GLU A 124 7.62 5.16 13.10
C GLU A 124 7.49 3.65 13.25
N LYS A 125 6.32 3.09 12.92
CA LYS A 125 6.02 1.68 13.14
C LYS A 125 6.40 0.77 11.98
N GLY A 126 6.41 1.28 10.74
CA GLY A 126 6.66 0.46 9.56
C GLY A 126 7.99 -0.27 9.63
N LYS A 127 9.06 0.40 10.02
CA LYS A 127 10.40 -0.20 10.13
C LYS A 127 10.49 -1.33 11.16
N SER A 128 9.72 -1.25 12.23
CA SER A 128 9.71 -2.28 13.31
C SER A 128 8.76 -3.44 13.02
N GLU A 129 7.67 -3.20 12.32
CA GLU A 129 6.59 -4.17 12.11
C GLU A 129 6.70 -4.91 10.76
N PHE A 130 7.45 -4.34 9.79
CA PHE A 130 7.60 -4.99 8.48
C PHE A 130 8.59 -6.14 8.56
N LYS A 131 8.16 -7.30 8.01
CA LYS A 131 8.92 -8.54 8.07
C LYS A 131 8.44 -9.56 7.03
N LEU A 132 9.30 -10.55 6.78
CA LEU A 132 8.98 -11.77 6.04
C LEU A 132 8.73 -12.89 7.05
N VAL A 133 7.52 -13.43 7.06
CA VAL A 133 7.14 -14.57 7.89
C VAL A 133 7.00 -15.81 7.01
N ILE A 134 7.70 -16.89 7.37
CA ILE A 134 7.65 -18.17 6.68
C ILE A 134 7.12 -19.20 7.66
N SER A 135 5.86 -19.57 7.47
CA SER A 135 5.16 -20.56 8.29
C SER A 135 4.83 -21.83 7.49
N PRO A 136 4.44 -22.93 8.14
CA PRO A 136 4.13 -24.19 7.46
C PRO A 136 3.03 -24.07 6.39
N ASN A 137 2.10 -23.12 6.54
CA ASN A 137 0.96 -22.99 5.64
C ASN A 137 1.06 -21.77 4.70
N THR A 138 1.85 -20.75 5.07
CA THR A 138 1.86 -19.47 4.33
C THR A 138 3.24 -18.80 4.36
N ILE A 139 3.54 -18.07 3.29
CA ILE A 139 4.57 -17.03 3.28
C ILE A 139 3.84 -15.70 3.38
N ILE A 140 4.23 -14.85 4.33
CA ILE A 140 3.62 -13.54 4.51
C ILE A 140 4.70 -12.48 4.33
N ILE A 141 4.55 -11.69 3.27
CA ILE A 141 5.44 -10.58 2.95
C ILE A 141 4.79 -9.31 3.46
N VAL A 142 5.42 -8.68 4.45
CA VAL A 142 4.94 -7.43 5.04
C VAL A 142 5.96 -6.35 4.72
N ASN A 143 5.68 -5.61 3.67
CA ASN A 143 6.51 -4.47 3.25
C ASN A 143 5.76 -3.13 3.35
N HIS A 144 4.60 -2.95 2.73
CA HIS A 144 3.69 -1.81 2.91
C HIS A 144 2.26 -2.30 3.12
N GLN A 145 1.95 -3.47 2.60
CA GLN A 145 0.71 -4.20 2.85
C GLN A 145 1.03 -5.68 3.02
N PRO A 146 0.35 -6.38 3.95
CA PRO A 146 0.57 -7.81 4.11
C PRO A 146 0.07 -8.60 2.90
N HIS A 147 0.98 -9.30 2.23
CA HIS A 147 0.70 -10.25 1.16
C HIS A 147 0.78 -11.67 1.70
N PHE A 148 -0.33 -12.39 1.62
CA PHE A 148 -0.44 -13.77 2.06
C PHE A 148 -0.32 -14.70 0.86
N ILE A 149 0.69 -15.55 0.86
CA ILE A 149 0.96 -16.55 -0.16
C ILE A 149 0.79 -17.92 0.49
N PHE A 150 -0.30 -18.61 0.20
CA PHE A 150 -0.53 -19.98 0.67
C PHE A 150 0.28 -20.95 -0.15
N TRP A 151 1.01 -21.85 0.51
CA TRP A 151 1.85 -22.83 -0.17
C TRP A 151 1.09 -23.72 -1.17
N GLU A 152 -0.16 -24.06 -0.89
CA GLU A 152 -1.04 -24.81 -1.77
C GLU A 152 -1.28 -24.15 -3.14
N ASN A 153 -1.15 -22.82 -3.21
CA ASN A 153 -1.31 -22.04 -4.41
C ASN A 153 0.01 -21.75 -5.13
N VAL A 154 1.14 -22.19 -4.59
CA VAL A 154 2.46 -22.03 -5.21
C VAL A 154 2.65 -23.11 -6.27
N LYS A 155 3.12 -22.72 -7.44
CA LYS A 155 3.44 -23.62 -8.55
C LYS A 155 4.93 -23.96 -8.57
N THR A 156 5.78 -22.92 -8.55
CA THR A 156 7.24 -23.06 -8.60
C THR A 156 7.91 -21.96 -7.78
N ILE A 157 9.11 -22.27 -7.30
CA ILE A 157 10.01 -21.30 -6.70
C ILE A 157 11.30 -21.27 -7.50
N THR A 158 11.71 -20.06 -7.91
CA THR A 158 12.93 -19.87 -8.69
C THR A 158 13.87 -18.92 -7.96
N PHE A 159 15.11 -19.32 -7.75
CA PHE A 159 16.16 -18.50 -7.15
C PHE A 159 16.96 -17.82 -8.25
N GLN A 160 16.65 -16.55 -8.53
CA GLN A 160 17.26 -15.76 -9.60
C GLN A 160 17.34 -14.29 -9.22
N TYR A 161 18.18 -13.52 -9.92
CA TYR A 161 18.25 -12.05 -9.82
C TYR A 161 18.49 -11.55 -8.38
N ASN A 162 19.33 -12.23 -7.62
CA ASN A 162 19.57 -11.91 -6.22
C ASN A 162 18.30 -11.88 -5.36
N GLY A 163 17.42 -12.85 -5.59
CA GLY A 163 16.17 -12.94 -4.85
C GLY A 163 15.43 -14.25 -5.10
N VAL A 164 14.17 -14.28 -4.73
CA VAL A 164 13.27 -15.41 -4.85
C VAL A 164 12.02 -15.03 -5.61
N ILE A 165 11.75 -15.71 -6.71
CA ILE A 165 10.50 -15.60 -7.47
C ILE A 165 9.57 -16.74 -7.05
N ILE A 166 8.40 -16.38 -6.53
CA ILE A 166 7.34 -17.32 -6.17
C ILE A 166 6.27 -17.21 -7.25
N SER A 167 6.17 -18.25 -8.09
CA SER A 167 5.16 -18.33 -9.13
C SER A 167 3.93 -19.07 -8.62
N MET A 168 2.77 -18.47 -8.74
CA MET A 168 1.49 -19.01 -8.28
C MET A 168 0.80 -19.81 -9.39
N LYS A 169 -0.10 -20.72 -9.02
CA LYS A 169 -0.94 -21.50 -9.96
C LYS A 169 -1.82 -20.62 -10.87
N ASN A 170 -2.15 -19.40 -10.44
CA ASN A 170 -2.91 -18.40 -11.19
C ASN A 170 -2.03 -17.49 -12.06
N ASN A 171 -0.79 -17.88 -12.35
CA ASN A 171 0.22 -17.16 -13.13
C ASN A 171 0.66 -15.81 -12.52
N LYS A 172 0.28 -15.49 -11.30
CA LYS A 172 0.86 -14.34 -10.57
C LYS A 172 2.24 -14.71 -10.07
N GLN A 173 3.13 -13.72 -10.05
CA GLN A 173 4.48 -13.87 -9.53
C GLN A 173 4.71 -12.87 -8.41
N HIS A 174 5.42 -13.30 -7.37
CA HIS A 174 5.90 -12.48 -6.28
C HIS A 174 7.41 -12.58 -6.23
N PHE A 175 8.07 -11.44 -6.36
CA PHE A 175 9.53 -11.35 -6.22
C PHE A 175 9.86 -10.84 -4.82
N ILE A 176 10.81 -11.51 -4.16
CA ILE A 176 11.39 -11.11 -2.87
C ILE A 176 12.87 -10.87 -3.12
N ASP A 177 13.29 -9.62 -3.03
CA ASP A 177 14.68 -9.20 -3.20
C ASP A 177 15.51 -9.63 -1.97
N GLU A 178 16.76 -10.03 -2.19
CA GLU A 178 17.69 -10.40 -1.10
C GLU A 178 17.93 -9.23 -0.14
N LEU A 179 17.87 -8.01 -0.67
CA LEU A 179 18.09 -6.76 0.08
C LEU A 179 16.84 -6.30 0.85
N ASP A 180 15.67 -6.91 0.63
CA ASP A 180 14.44 -6.47 1.30
C ASP A 180 14.39 -6.89 2.78
N PHE A 181 14.93 -8.07 3.12
CA PHE A 181 14.84 -8.62 4.49
C PHE A 181 16.18 -9.10 5.03
N LEU A 182 16.37 -8.98 6.34
CA LEU A 182 17.60 -9.40 7.01
C LEU A 182 17.81 -10.93 6.94
N ASN A 183 19.07 -11.36 6.93
CA ASN A 183 19.49 -12.78 6.94
C ASN A 183 19.02 -13.55 5.71
N TYR A 184 19.34 -13.07 4.51
CA TYR A 184 18.98 -13.65 3.22
C TYR A 184 19.14 -15.17 3.17
N GLU A 185 20.33 -15.71 3.47
CA GLU A 185 20.59 -17.15 3.40
C GLU A 185 19.68 -17.98 4.33
N LYS A 186 19.34 -17.43 5.51
CA LYS A 186 18.45 -18.13 6.45
C LYS A 186 17.01 -18.20 5.93
N TRP A 187 16.48 -17.10 5.42
CA TRP A 187 15.11 -17.13 4.94
C TRP A 187 14.98 -17.82 3.58
N LYS A 188 15.98 -17.74 2.72
CA LYS A 188 16.10 -18.51 1.46
C LYS A 188 16.03 -19.99 1.74
N ASN A 189 16.92 -20.49 2.61
CA ASN A 189 16.97 -21.90 2.99
C ASN A 189 15.65 -22.37 3.64
N ARG A 190 15.00 -21.51 4.43
CA ARG A 190 13.70 -21.82 5.03
C ARG A 190 12.60 -21.92 3.97
N ILE A 191 12.58 -21.05 2.95
CA ILE A 191 11.66 -21.15 1.81
C ILE A 191 11.94 -22.44 1.02
N GLU A 192 13.20 -22.75 0.71
CA GLU A 192 13.59 -23.94 -0.03
C GLU A 192 13.14 -25.22 0.70
N ASN A 193 13.47 -25.34 1.98
CA ASN A 193 13.11 -26.52 2.80
C ASN A 193 11.58 -26.70 2.88
N GLN A 194 10.83 -25.64 3.06
CA GLN A 194 9.36 -25.70 3.08
C GLN A 194 8.79 -26.07 1.70
N ALA A 195 9.35 -25.55 0.61
CA ALA A 195 8.92 -25.89 -0.74
C ALA A 195 9.16 -27.38 -1.03
N ILE A 196 10.35 -27.90 -0.71
CA ILE A 196 10.69 -29.31 -0.89
C ILE A 196 9.76 -30.20 -0.06
N SER A 197 9.51 -29.86 1.21
CA SER A 197 8.61 -30.63 2.08
C SER A 197 7.17 -30.71 1.56
N LYS A 198 6.77 -29.77 0.69
CA LYS A 198 5.44 -29.71 0.07
C LYS A 198 5.41 -30.21 -1.38
N GLY A 199 6.53 -30.76 -1.89
CA GLY A 199 6.62 -31.25 -3.27
C GLY A 199 6.55 -30.15 -4.32
N ILE A 200 6.86 -28.90 -3.95
CA ILE A 200 6.88 -27.76 -4.88
C ILE A 200 8.20 -27.78 -5.64
N TYR A 201 8.13 -27.61 -6.97
CA TYR A 201 9.32 -27.56 -7.81
C TYR A 201 10.17 -26.33 -7.49
N VAL A 202 11.46 -26.56 -7.23
CA VAL A 202 12.45 -25.52 -6.90
C VAL A 202 13.50 -25.49 -8.01
N GLN A 203 13.65 -24.31 -8.64
CA GLN A 203 14.67 -24.04 -9.66
C GLN A 203 15.76 -23.13 -9.06
N LYS A 204 17.01 -23.55 -9.22
CA LYS A 204 18.20 -22.78 -8.81
C LYS A 204 18.87 -22.13 -10.00
#